data_9449acd05d613b398cb1cc7fa0ac4841
#
_entry.id   9449acd05d613b398cb1cc7fa0ac4841
#
_cell.length_a   1.000
_cell.length_b   1.000
_cell.length_c   1.000
_cell.angle_alpha   90.00
_cell.angle_beta   90.00
_cell.angle_gamma   90.00
#
_symmetry.space_group_name_H-M   'P 1'
#
loop_
_entity.id
_entity.type
_entity.pdbx_description
1 polymer ?
#
loop_
_entity_poly.entity_id
_entity_poly.type
_entity_poly.pdbx_seq_one_letter_code
_entity_poly.pdbx_strand_id
1 'polypeptide(L)'
;MTISKTENGKEVTVSVEGRIDSKTAPEFEKEVKDCFESFDSMVIDLAQVNYVSSAGLRILLTAHKAMSAKEGLKVRNVCKEVMAIFNVTGFSGVLDIK
;
A
#
# COMPACT_ATOMS: atom_id res chain seq x y z
N MET A 1 -4.24 11.66 8.31
CA MET A 1 -3.62 10.35 8.00
C MET A 1 -2.46 10.08 8.92
N THR A 2 -2.37 8.88 9.42
CA THR A 2 -1.24 8.46 10.25
C THR A 2 -0.56 7.28 9.56
N ILE A 3 0.75 7.35 9.42
CA ILE A 3 1.52 6.30 8.78
C ILE A 3 2.61 5.83 9.75
N SER A 4 2.66 4.54 10.00
CA SER A 4 3.67 3.92 10.85
C SER A 4 4.47 2.91 10.05
N LYS A 5 5.76 2.83 10.31
CA LYS A 5 6.63 1.85 9.64
C LYS A 5 7.27 0.94 10.69
N THR A 6 7.20 -0.34 10.44
CA THR A 6 7.81 -1.35 11.30
C THR A 6 8.79 -2.15 10.45
N GLU A 7 10.05 -2.21 10.88
CA GLU A 7 11.09 -2.92 10.16
C GLU A 7 11.32 -4.29 10.77
N ASN A 8 11.47 -5.28 9.92
CA ASN A 8 11.83 -6.64 10.33
C ASN A 8 12.86 -7.16 9.33
N GLY A 9 14.14 -6.95 9.64
CA GLY A 9 15.21 -7.27 8.71
C GLY A 9 15.11 -6.42 7.45
N LYS A 10 14.96 -7.07 6.31
CA LYS A 10 14.81 -6.38 5.02
C LYS A 10 13.35 -6.21 4.61
N GLU A 11 12.42 -6.49 5.51
CA GLU A 11 10.99 -6.26 5.27
C GLU A 11 10.51 -5.05 6.05
N VAL A 12 9.71 -4.21 5.40
CA VAL A 12 9.05 -3.09 6.06
C VAL A 12 7.54 -3.27 5.97
N THR A 13 6.85 -3.03 7.09
CA THR A 13 5.39 -2.96 7.12
C THR A 13 5.00 -1.49 7.25
N VAL A 14 4.26 -1.00 6.28
CA VAL A 14 3.73 0.36 6.27
C VAL A 14 2.25 0.27 6.67
N SER A 15 1.93 0.74 7.87
CA SER A 15 0.56 0.73 8.37
C SER A 15 -0.03 2.12 8.21
N VAL A 16 -1.21 2.19 7.60
CA VAL A 16 -1.88 3.44 7.28
C VAL A 16 -3.19 3.52 8.03
N GLU A 17 -3.47 4.69 8.62
CA GLU A 17 -4.73 4.97 9.29
C GLU A 17 -5.38 6.19 8.66
N GLY A 18 -6.64 6.06 8.25
CA GLY A 18 -7.41 7.14 7.64
C GLY A 18 -7.77 6.84 6.21
N ARG A 19 -8.12 7.89 5.47
CA ARG A 19 -8.49 7.78 4.06
C ARG A 19 -7.27 8.03 3.19
N ILE A 20 -7.14 7.23 2.14
CA ILE A 20 -6.12 7.51 1.12
C ILE A 20 -6.85 8.17 -0.05
N ASP A 21 -6.80 9.49 -0.09
CA ASP A 21 -7.47 10.29 -1.11
C ASP A 21 -6.49 11.30 -1.73
N SER A 22 -6.99 12.21 -2.57
CA SER A 22 -6.11 13.13 -3.28
C SER A 22 -5.36 14.08 -2.35
N LYS A 23 -5.87 14.31 -1.13
CA LYS A 23 -5.22 15.19 -0.16
C LYS A 23 -4.12 14.46 0.62
N THR A 24 -4.33 13.18 0.94
CA THR A 24 -3.39 12.41 1.74
C THR A 24 -2.41 11.61 0.88
N ALA A 25 -2.72 11.42 -0.41
CA ALA A 25 -1.89 10.65 -1.31
C ALA A 25 -0.43 11.12 -1.37
N PRO A 26 -0.12 12.42 -1.40
CA PRO A 26 1.28 12.86 -1.45
C PRO A 26 2.11 12.39 -0.25
N GLU A 27 1.52 12.41 0.94
CA GLU A 27 2.20 11.92 2.14
C GLU A 27 2.41 10.41 2.07
N PHE A 28 1.38 9.69 1.66
CA PHE A 28 1.45 8.24 1.50
C PHE A 28 2.52 7.87 0.46
N GLU A 29 2.54 8.57 -0.66
CA GLU A 29 3.52 8.32 -1.72
C GLU A 29 4.94 8.52 -1.22
N LYS A 30 5.19 9.62 -0.51
CA LYS A 30 6.52 9.90 0.02
C LYS A 30 6.99 8.79 0.95
N GLU A 31 6.14 8.39 1.89
CA GLU A 31 6.51 7.38 2.88
C GLU A 31 6.76 6.02 2.23
N VAL A 32 5.97 5.66 1.22
CA VAL A 32 6.15 4.40 0.51
C VAL A 32 7.43 4.42 -0.33
N LYS A 33 7.65 5.50 -1.08
CA LYS A 33 8.82 5.60 -1.95
C LYS A 33 10.14 5.63 -1.17
N ASP A 34 10.13 6.20 0.03
CA ASP A 34 11.32 6.24 0.88
C ASP A 34 11.80 4.82 1.26
N CYS A 35 10.94 3.82 1.12
CA CYS A 35 11.28 2.44 1.49
C CYS A 35 11.81 1.61 0.32
N PHE A 36 11.69 2.07 -0.92
CA PHE A 36 11.98 1.24 -2.09
C PHE A 36 13.42 0.75 -2.15
N GLU A 37 14.37 1.56 -1.75
CA GLU A 37 15.80 1.21 -1.83
C GLU A 37 16.30 0.50 -0.58
N SER A 38 15.66 0.73 0.55
CA SER A 38 16.14 0.25 1.84
C SER A 38 15.67 -1.15 2.19
N PHE A 39 14.60 -1.64 1.55
CA PHE A 39 13.98 -2.91 1.89
C PHE A 39 13.81 -3.78 0.66
N ASP A 40 13.83 -5.10 0.87
CA ASP A 40 13.65 -6.07 -0.20
C ASP A 40 12.20 -6.52 -0.33
N SER A 41 11.42 -6.44 0.75
CA SER A 41 10.00 -6.76 0.73
C SER A 41 9.22 -5.71 1.51
N MET A 42 7.94 -5.55 1.16
CA MET A 42 7.07 -4.55 1.76
C MET A 42 5.70 -5.16 2.02
N VAL A 43 5.13 -4.80 3.16
CA VAL A 43 3.73 -5.07 3.48
C VAL A 43 3.05 -3.72 3.69
N ILE A 44 1.92 -3.51 3.02
CA ILE A 44 1.08 -2.34 3.28
C ILE A 44 -0.15 -2.86 4.02
N ASP A 45 -0.30 -2.40 5.26
CA ASP A 45 -1.39 -2.82 6.14
C ASP A 45 -2.49 -1.76 6.10
N LEU A 46 -3.66 -2.15 5.61
CA LEU A 46 -4.80 -1.25 5.42
C LEU A 46 -5.92 -1.52 6.43
N ALA A 47 -5.60 -2.11 7.58
CA ALA A 47 -6.61 -2.44 8.60
C ALA A 47 -7.41 -1.22 9.05
N GLN A 48 -6.81 -0.05 9.05
CA GLN A 48 -7.44 1.19 9.50
C GLN A 48 -7.82 2.11 8.34
N VAL A 49 -7.94 1.57 7.14
CA VAL A 49 -8.28 2.33 5.93
C VAL A 49 -9.60 1.81 5.38
N ASN A 50 -10.56 2.71 5.15
CA ASN A 50 -11.85 2.34 4.59
C ASN A 50 -12.13 2.96 3.22
N TYR A 51 -11.18 3.70 2.65
CA TYR A 51 -11.33 4.32 1.34
C TYR A 51 -9.98 4.55 0.69
N VAL A 52 -9.89 4.20 -0.60
CA VAL A 52 -8.69 4.43 -1.42
C VAL A 52 -9.16 5.06 -2.73
N SER A 53 -8.66 6.26 -3.03
CA SER A 53 -8.98 6.97 -4.27
C SER A 53 -8.12 6.46 -5.43
N SER A 54 -8.41 6.97 -6.63
CA SER A 54 -7.59 6.64 -7.80
C SER A 54 -6.13 7.06 -7.61
N ALA A 55 -5.90 8.17 -6.90
CA ALA A 55 -4.52 8.60 -6.58
C ALA A 55 -3.84 7.56 -5.68
N GLY A 56 -4.56 7.03 -4.69
CA GLY A 56 -4.04 5.99 -3.81
C GLY A 56 -3.77 4.69 -4.55
N LEU A 57 -4.67 4.31 -5.46
CA LEU A 57 -4.49 3.11 -6.28
C LEU A 57 -3.23 3.21 -7.13
N ARG A 58 -2.97 4.40 -7.69
CA ARG A 58 -1.77 4.62 -8.50
C ARG A 58 -0.51 4.41 -7.68
N ILE A 59 -0.50 4.87 -6.42
CA ILE A 59 0.65 4.68 -5.53
C ILE A 59 0.85 3.20 -5.21
N LEU A 60 -0.24 2.47 -4.94
CA LEU A 60 -0.16 1.04 -4.70
C LEU A 60 0.41 0.31 -5.92
N LEU A 61 0.02 0.72 -7.12
CA LEU A 61 0.54 0.13 -8.35
C LEU A 61 2.04 0.44 -8.51
N THR A 62 2.44 1.68 -8.24
CA THR A 62 3.85 2.07 -8.30
C THR A 62 4.68 1.25 -7.33
N ALA A 63 4.19 1.07 -6.10
CA ALA A 63 4.86 0.27 -5.09
C ALA A 63 4.94 -1.20 -5.51
N HIS A 64 3.86 -1.73 -6.06
CA HIS A 64 3.84 -3.11 -6.54
C HIS A 64 4.91 -3.34 -7.61
N LYS A 65 5.00 -2.44 -8.56
CA LYS A 65 5.98 -2.54 -9.64
C LYS A 65 7.42 -2.42 -9.11
N ALA A 66 7.65 -1.47 -8.22
CA ALA A 66 8.99 -1.25 -7.66
C ALA A 66 9.45 -2.46 -6.85
N MET A 67 8.56 -3.04 -6.05
CA MET A 67 8.94 -4.15 -5.19
C MET A 67 8.92 -5.49 -5.91
N SER A 68 8.26 -5.61 -7.06
CA SER A 68 8.25 -6.86 -7.82
C SER A 68 9.63 -7.18 -8.40
N ALA A 69 10.50 -6.19 -8.53
CA ALA A 69 11.90 -6.40 -8.92
C ALA A 69 12.74 -6.97 -7.77
N LYS A 70 12.16 -7.04 -6.59
CA LYS A 70 12.78 -7.57 -5.38
C LYS A 70 11.93 -8.74 -4.87
N GLU A 71 11.60 -8.77 -3.58
CA GLU A 71 10.82 -9.87 -3.00
C GLU A 71 9.32 -9.61 -2.96
N GLY A 72 8.88 -8.46 -3.44
CA GLY A 72 7.48 -8.20 -3.66
C GLY A 72 6.81 -7.34 -2.60
N LEU A 73 5.57 -6.95 -2.91
CA LEU A 73 4.69 -6.18 -2.04
C LEU A 73 3.46 -7.02 -1.73
N LYS A 74 3.09 -7.06 -0.46
CA LYS A 74 1.83 -7.67 -0.02
C LYS A 74 0.94 -6.61 0.59
N VAL A 75 -0.36 -6.69 0.32
CA VAL A 75 -1.36 -5.80 0.93
C VAL A 75 -2.18 -6.64 1.89
N ARG A 76 -2.27 -6.22 3.15
CA ARG A 76 -2.93 -7.00 4.20
C ARG A 76 -4.06 -6.23 4.85
N ASN A 77 -4.97 -7.00 5.43
CA ASN A 77 -6.07 -6.49 6.27
C ASN A 77 -6.96 -5.52 5.51
N VAL A 78 -7.29 -5.90 4.27
CA VAL A 78 -8.15 -5.09 3.41
C VAL A 78 -9.60 -5.27 3.85
N CYS A 79 -10.27 -4.18 4.21
CA CYS A 79 -11.68 -4.25 4.61
C CYS A 79 -12.58 -4.43 3.38
N LYS A 80 -13.87 -4.71 3.63
CA LYS A 80 -14.85 -4.95 2.56
C LYS A 80 -14.94 -3.78 1.58
N GLU A 81 -14.97 -2.56 2.10
CA GLU A 81 -15.11 -1.35 1.29
C GLU A 81 -13.94 -1.17 0.35
N VAL A 82 -12.72 -1.37 0.86
CA VAL A 82 -11.51 -1.25 0.03
C VAL A 82 -11.39 -2.42 -0.95
N MET A 83 -11.77 -3.63 -0.50
CA MET A 83 -11.76 -4.78 -1.41
C MET A 83 -12.73 -4.57 -2.57
N ALA A 84 -13.90 -3.96 -2.33
CA ALA A 84 -14.85 -3.64 -3.39
C ALA A 84 -14.22 -2.69 -4.40
N ILE A 85 -13.45 -1.70 -3.94
CA ILE A 85 -12.73 -0.78 -4.82
C ILE A 85 -11.72 -1.55 -5.67
N PHE A 86 -10.95 -2.45 -5.05
CA PHE A 86 -9.97 -3.26 -5.77
C PHE A 86 -10.64 -4.15 -6.82
N ASN A 87 -11.79 -4.73 -6.49
CA ASN A 87 -12.51 -5.60 -7.43
C ASN A 87 -13.04 -4.82 -8.63
N VAL A 88 -13.64 -3.66 -8.38
CA VAL A 88 -14.23 -2.83 -9.45
C VAL A 88 -13.15 -2.28 -10.38
N THR A 89 -11.99 -1.95 -9.84
CA THR A 89 -10.90 -1.37 -10.63
C THR A 89 -9.96 -2.42 -11.24
N GLY A 90 -10.14 -3.68 -10.89
CA GLY A 90 -9.26 -4.75 -11.38
C GLY A 90 -7.99 -4.93 -10.58
N PHE A 91 -7.78 -4.13 -9.54
CA PHE A 91 -6.56 -4.20 -8.72
C PHE A 91 -6.46 -5.49 -7.91
N SER A 92 -7.59 -6.15 -7.63
CA SER A 92 -7.56 -7.43 -6.92
C SER A 92 -6.83 -8.51 -7.72
N GLY A 93 -6.74 -8.35 -9.05
CA GLY A 93 -5.98 -9.27 -9.91
C GLY A 93 -4.54 -8.86 -10.11
N VAL A 94 -4.13 -7.68 -9.63
CA VAL A 94 -2.78 -7.14 -9.79
C VAL A 94 -2.01 -7.22 -8.48
N LEU A 95 -2.63 -6.79 -7.38
CA LEU A 95 -1.98 -6.75 -6.07
C LEU A 95 -2.00 -8.12 -5.40
N ASP A 96 -0.95 -8.41 -4.64
CA ASP A 96 -0.89 -9.61 -3.81
C ASP A 96 -1.59 -9.29 -2.49
N ILE A 97 -2.87 -9.61 -2.42
CA ILE A 97 -3.71 -9.31 -1.26
C ILE A 97 -3.78 -10.55 -0.36
N LYS A 98 -3.42 -10.38 0.91
CA LYS A 98 -3.36 -11.48 1.87
C LYS A 98 -4.40 -11.38 2.98
#